data_c7411c50dc3765ca6b304055923fec56
#
_entry.id   c7411c50dc3765ca6b304055923fec56
#
_cell.length_a   1.000
_cell.length_b   1.000
_cell.length_c   1.000
_cell.angle_alpha   90.00
_cell.angle_beta   90.00
_cell.angle_gamma   90.00
#
_symmetry.space_group_name_H-M   'P 1'
#
loop_
_entity.id
_entity.type
_entity.pdbx_description
1 polymer ?
#
loop_
_entity_poly.entity_id
_entity_poly.type
_entity_poly.pdbx_seq_one_letter_code
_entity_poly.pdbx_strand_id
1 'polypeptide(L)'
;MNLGVFMMPLHPPEKDRTECFEEDIDLIVLADELGFTEAWIGQHHTVAWEPIPSNDVFIGNVLPRTKNIRLGTGVSIIPQHHPVNTAVRLAFLDHLSRGRLNCGFGQGGVATDWGLFDLPDPQTQGLMTMEAIDTILKLWQTDPPFEFNGDYWNIKLETLDHERGIGVLLQPYQKPHPPVAMSIVRGNSMAARTAGQRGFMPISTNLVPGITLENHWETYCAGAEEAGLPAPNRADWRISRSIFVGESTEEAWEHAINGSFIGAYDYLITVLTKANMLNILKHDPDLPDEDVTPEYVLKNICIIGDVAECIRRLEEVWEQSGGFGTLLMITHDWDDRATWRRSQELLANEVVPAMPTI
;
A
#
# COMPACT_ATOMS: atom_id res chain seq x y z
N MET A 1 15.09 10.09 -6.27
CA MET A 1 14.05 9.22 -5.61
C MET A 1 12.74 9.40 -6.35
N ASN A 2 11.93 8.34 -6.51
CA ASN A 2 10.58 8.46 -7.05
C ASN A 2 9.59 8.86 -5.95
N LEU A 3 8.47 9.50 -6.35
CA LEU A 3 7.37 9.86 -5.46
C LEU A 3 6.10 9.13 -5.89
N GLY A 4 5.38 8.58 -4.94
CA GLY A 4 4.09 7.92 -5.12
C GLY A 4 3.13 8.22 -3.98
N VAL A 5 1.95 7.63 -4.06
CA VAL A 5 0.89 7.71 -3.05
C VAL A 5 0.61 6.33 -2.48
N PHE A 6 0.42 6.23 -1.17
CA PHE A 6 -0.25 5.11 -0.54
C PHE A 6 -1.54 5.63 0.08
N MET A 7 -2.64 5.30 -0.56
CA MET A 7 -3.96 5.76 -0.13
C MET A 7 -4.52 4.84 0.94
N MET A 8 -4.32 5.24 2.20
CA MET A 8 -5.21 4.92 3.30
C MET A 8 -6.18 6.08 3.35
N PRO A 9 -7.42 5.94 2.89
CA PRO A 9 -8.33 7.09 2.79
C PRO A 9 -8.83 7.48 4.18
N LEU A 10 -7.96 8.15 4.95
CA LEU A 10 -8.15 8.48 6.35
C LEU A 10 -9.10 9.68 6.50
N HIS A 11 -10.38 9.44 6.31
CA HIS A 11 -11.44 10.45 6.47
C HIS A 11 -12.19 10.33 7.80
N PRO A 12 -12.50 11.45 8.48
CA PRO A 12 -13.35 11.43 9.66
C PRO A 12 -14.68 10.71 9.40
N PRO A 13 -15.16 9.88 10.34
CA PRO A 13 -16.38 9.07 10.15
C PRO A 13 -17.64 9.86 9.85
N GLU A 14 -17.71 11.12 10.27
CA GLU A 14 -18.83 12.04 10.07
C GLU A 14 -18.86 12.73 8.70
N LYS A 15 -17.76 12.70 7.93
CA LYS A 15 -17.71 13.29 6.60
C LYS A 15 -18.54 12.49 5.61
N ASP A 16 -19.22 13.17 4.68
CA ASP A 16 -20.01 12.51 3.64
C ASP A 16 -19.14 11.60 2.77
N ARG A 17 -19.60 10.37 2.55
CA ARG A 17 -18.82 9.35 1.83
C ARG A 17 -18.59 9.67 0.37
N THR A 18 -19.57 10.32 -0.29
CA THR A 18 -19.42 10.75 -1.68
C THR A 18 -18.35 11.82 -1.80
N GLU A 19 -18.34 12.78 -0.87
CA GLU A 19 -17.30 13.83 -0.81
C GLU A 19 -15.92 13.21 -0.57
N CYS A 20 -15.80 12.20 0.34
CA CYS A 20 -14.55 11.48 0.55
C CYS A 20 -14.03 10.85 -0.76
N PHE A 21 -14.89 10.13 -1.49
CA PHE A 21 -14.48 9.46 -2.73
C PHE A 21 -14.13 10.45 -3.85
N GLU A 22 -14.84 11.57 -3.96
CA GLU A 22 -14.50 12.64 -4.91
C GLU A 22 -13.15 13.28 -4.58
N GLU A 23 -12.86 13.50 -3.31
CA GLU A 23 -11.58 14.02 -2.83
C GLU A 23 -10.44 13.05 -3.15
N ASP A 24 -10.62 11.75 -2.84
CA ASP A 24 -9.63 10.71 -3.15
C ASP A 24 -9.32 10.62 -4.65
N ILE A 25 -10.35 10.75 -5.50
CA ILE A 25 -10.18 10.79 -6.95
C ILE A 25 -9.37 12.01 -7.38
N ASP A 26 -9.72 13.19 -6.86
CA ASP A 26 -9.04 14.44 -7.19
C ASP A 26 -7.57 14.41 -6.72
N LEU A 27 -7.30 13.78 -5.57
CA LEU A 27 -5.95 13.59 -5.06
C LEU A 27 -5.09 12.76 -6.03
N ILE A 28 -5.62 11.64 -6.55
CA ILE A 28 -4.87 10.81 -7.51
C ILE A 28 -4.68 11.54 -8.85
N VAL A 29 -5.65 12.31 -9.30
CA VAL A 29 -5.53 13.14 -10.51
C VAL A 29 -4.43 14.19 -10.32
N LEU A 30 -4.42 14.88 -9.17
CA LEU A 30 -3.36 15.82 -8.82
C LEU A 30 -1.98 15.17 -8.77
N ALA A 31 -1.89 13.97 -8.17
CA ALA A 31 -0.64 13.22 -8.12
C ALA A 31 -0.10 12.90 -9.53
N ASP A 32 -0.97 12.48 -10.46
CA ASP A 32 -0.58 12.26 -11.88
C ASP A 32 -0.09 13.56 -12.54
N GLU A 33 -0.78 14.69 -12.29
CA GLU A 33 -0.39 16.01 -12.80
C GLU A 33 0.95 16.50 -12.26
N LEU A 34 1.24 16.21 -10.99
CA LEU A 34 2.51 16.54 -10.32
C LEU A 34 3.65 15.55 -10.63
N GLY A 35 3.38 14.51 -11.44
CA GLY A 35 4.40 13.56 -11.88
C GLY A 35 4.72 12.45 -10.87
N PHE A 36 3.81 12.16 -9.94
CA PHE A 36 3.93 10.98 -9.09
C PHE A 36 3.92 9.73 -9.95
N THR A 37 4.77 8.75 -9.60
CA THR A 37 4.99 7.59 -10.46
C THR A 37 3.99 6.47 -10.22
N GLU A 38 3.45 6.36 -9.01
CA GLU A 38 2.54 5.28 -8.63
C GLU A 38 1.58 5.69 -7.49
N ALA A 39 0.41 5.06 -7.44
CA ALA A 39 -0.54 5.18 -6.35
C ALA A 39 -1.08 3.80 -5.96
N TRP A 40 -1.07 3.49 -4.66
CA TRP A 40 -1.53 2.23 -4.09
C TRP A 40 -2.81 2.48 -3.29
N ILE A 41 -3.89 1.80 -3.65
CA ILE A 41 -5.23 2.06 -3.11
C ILE A 41 -5.58 1.01 -2.07
N GLY A 42 -5.76 1.43 -0.82
CA GLY A 42 -6.23 0.60 0.29
C GLY A 42 -7.68 0.14 0.13
N GLN A 43 -8.09 -0.81 0.98
CA GLN A 43 -9.46 -1.33 0.96
C GLN A 43 -9.84 -1.84 2.34
N HIS A 44 -11.01 -1.42 2.83
CA HIS A 44 -11.66 -1.95 4.04
C HIS A 44 -13.17 -1.96 3.89
N HIS A 45 -13.86 -2.90 4.57
CA HIS A 45 -15.31 -3.05 4.48
C HIS A 45 -16.04 -2.49 5.70
N THR A 46 -15.40 -2.57 6.87
CA THR A 46 -16.06 -2.27 8.16
C THR A 46 -15.43 -1.12 8.91
N VAL A 47 -14.57 -0.34 8.26
CA VAL A 47 -13.84 0.76 8.87
C VAL A 47 -14.31 2.09 8.30
N ALA A 48 -14.91 2.92 9.16
CA ALA A 48 -15.46 4.19 8.73
C ALA A 48 -14.39 5.23 8.35
N TRP A 49 -13.20 5.16 8.95
CA TRP A 49 -12.07 6.01 8.61
C TRP A 49 -11.46 5.70 7.23
N GLU A 50 -11.63 4.48 6.74
CA GLU A 50 -11.05 4.00 5.47
C GLU A 50 -12.16 3.44 4.58
N PRO A 51 -13.00 4.32 3.98
CA PRO A 51 -14.30 3.94 3.44
C PRO A 51 -14.28 3.28 2.07
N ILE A 52 -13.13 3.08 1.42
CA ILE A 52 -13.05 2.41 0.11
C ILE A 52 -13.23 0.89 0.28
N PRO A 53 -14.36 0.29 -0.16
CA PRO A 53 -14.61 -1.14 0.03
C PRO A 53 -14.05 -2.01 -1.10
N SER A 54 -13.63 -1.41 -2.23
CA SER A 54 -13.17 -2.12 -3.43
C SER A 54 -12.17 -1.27 -4.20
N ASN A 55 -10.90 -1.57 -4.01
CA ASN A 55 -9.83 -0.84 -4.66
C ASN A 55 -9.82 -1.01 -6.19
N ASP A 56 -10.24 -2.16 -6.70
CA ASP A 56 -10.34 -2.42 -8.14
C ASP A 56 -11.44 -1.57 -8.82
N VAL A 57 -12.60 -1.37 -8.16
CA VAL A 57 -13.65 -0.46 -8.63
C VAL A 57 -13.18 0.99 -8.61
N PHE A 58 -12.50 1.41 -7.53
CA PHE A 58 -11.92 2.75 -7.41
C PHE A 58 -10.88 2.99 -8.51
N ILE A 59 -9.94 2.06 -8.72
CA ILE A 59 -8.95 2.12 -9.80
C ILE A 59 -9.63 2.26 -11.15
N GLY A 60 -10.66 1.45 -11.43
CA GLY A 60 -11.42 1.53 -12.68
C GLY A 60 -12.05 2.91 -12.95
N ASN A 61 -12.45 3.62 -11.88
CA ASN A 61 -12.97 4.99 -11.96
C ASN A 61 -11.86 6.04 -12.24
N VAL A 62 -10.70 5.87 -11.65
CA VAL A 62 -9.58 6.82 -11.74
C VAL A 62 -8.79 6.65 -13.05
N LEU A 63 -8.73 5.45 -13.62
CA LEU A 63 -7.98 5.14 -14.85
C LEU A 63 -8.22 6.12 -16.01
N PRO A 64 -9.48 6.47 -16.37
CA PRO A 64 -9.74 7.39 -17.49
C PRO A 64 -9.38 8.86 -17.18
N ARG A 65 -9.13 9.19 -15.92
CA ARG A 65 -8.81 10.55 -15.44
C ARG A 65 -7.30 10.79 -15.32
N THR A 66 -6.50 9.73 -15.38
CA THR A 66 -5.04 9.75 -15.23
C THR A 66 -4.36 9.28 -16.51
N LYS A 67 -3.10 9.68 -16.73
CA LYS A 67 -2.35 9.39 -17.97
C LYS A 67 -1.10 8.55 -17.72
N ASN A 68 -0.32 8.87 -16.70
CA ASN A 68 1.04 8.33 -16.50
C ASN A 68 1.16 7.50 -15.25
N ILE A 69 0.53 7.91 -14.14
CA ILE A 69 0.64 7.26 -12.84
C ILE A 69 0.22 5.78 -12.93
N ARG A 70 1.04 4.91 -12.35
CA ARG A 70 0.67 3.50 -12.18
C ARG A 70 -0.29 3.37 -11.00
N LEU A 71 -1.29 2.53 -11.13
CA LEU A 71 -2.32 2.32 -10.11
C LEU A 71 -2.20 0.92 -9.55
N GLY A 72 -2.10 0.79 -8.23
CA GLY A 72 -1.90 -0.48 -7.55
C GLY A 72 -2.97 -0.77 -6.51
N THR A 73 -3.30 -2.04 -6.32
CA THR A 73 -4.08 -2.46 -5.14
C THR A 73 -3.17 -2.44 -3.91
N GLY A 74 -3.56 -1.79 -2.84
CA GLY A 74 -2.72 -1.60 -1.67
C GLY A 74 -3.33 -2.00 -0.33
N VAL A 75 -3.85 -3.25 -0.19
CA VAL A 75 -3.72 -4.47 -0.99
C VAL A 75 -5.08 -5.03 -1.41
N SER A 76 -5.13 -5.91 -2.41
CA SER A 76 -6.28 -6.81 -2.55
C SER A 76 -6.25 -7.82 -1.41
N ILE A 77 -7.33 -7.88 -0.62
CA ILE A 77 -7.43 -8.79 0.53
C ILE A 77 -7.84 -10.18 0.01
N ILE A 78 -6.85 -11.01 -0.22
CA ILE A 78 -6.99 -12.26 -0.98
C ILE A 78 -7.98 -13.25 -0.35
N PRO A 79 -8.01 -13.51 0.97
CA PRO A 79 -8.94 -14.49 1.56
C PRO A 79 -10.43 -14.13 1.41
N GLN A 80 -10.75 -12.87 1.11
CA GLN A 80 -12.13 -12.42 0.89
C GLN A 80 -12.68 -12.76 -0.49
N HIS A 81 -11.83 -13.30 -1.39
CA HIS A 81 -12.18 -13.51 -2.79
C HIS A 81 -11.75 -14.90 -3.29
N HIS A 82 -12.53 -15.44 -4.21
CA HIS A 82 -12.08 -16.61 -4.98
C HIS A 82 -10.93 -16.20 -5.93
N PRO A 83 -9.78 -16.93 -5.98
CA PRO A 83 -8.61 -16.54 -6.75
C PRO A 83 -8.88 -16.33 -8.25
N VAL A 84 -9.82 -17.07 -8.84
CA VAL A 84 -10.23 -16.84 -10.24
C VAL A 84 -10.83 -15.44 -10.43
N ASN A 85 -11.71 -15.00 -9.51
CA ASN A 85 -12.29 -13.66 -9.61
C ASN A 85 -11.23 -12.57 -9.52
N THR A 86 -10.28 -12.72 -8.60
CA THR A 86 -9.16 -11.77 -8.46
C THR A 86 -8.29 -11.77 -9.72
N ALA A 87 -7.91 -12.94 -10.22
CA ALA A 87 -7.11 -13.07 -11.43
C ALA A 87 -7.75 -12.39 -12.65
N VAL A 88 -9.04 -12.65 -12.88
CA VAL A 88 -9.75 -12.10 -14.06
C VAL A 88 -9.98 -10.60 -13.95
N ARG A 89 -10.37 -10.08 -12.76
CA ARG A 89 -10.59 -8.66 -12.56
C ARG A 89 -9.31 -7.85 -12.70
N LEU A 90 -8.20 -8.32 -12.12
CA LEU A 90 -6.92 -7.63 -12.24
C LEU A 90 -6.35 -7.73 -13.67
N ALA A 91 -6.49 -8.87 -14.35
CA ALA A 91 -6.14 -8.96 -15.77
C ALA A 91 -6.94 -7.98 -16.62
N PHE A 92 -8.24 -7.83 -16.35
CA PHE A 92 -9.09 -6.87 -17.05
C PHE A 92 -8.67 -5.41 -16.80
N LEU A 93 -8.39 -5.06 -15.52
CA LEU A 93 -7.86 -3.73 -15.19
C LEU A 93 -6.50 -3.47 -15.84
N ASP A 94 -5.66 -4.48 -15.96
CA ASP A 94 -4.36 -4.35 -16.61
C ASP A 94 -4.50 -3.99 -18.11
N HIS A 95 -5.47 -4.59 -18.80
CA HIS A 95 -5.82 -4.20 -20.17
C HIS A 95 -6.39 -2.77 -20.24
N LEU A 96 -7.33 -2.41 -19.35
CA LEU A 96 -7.91 -1.06 -19.31
C LEU A 96 -6.83 0.00 -19.03
N SER A 97 -5.87 -0.32 -18.18
CA SER A 97 -4.75 0.57 -17.82
C SER A 97 -3.65 0.60 -18.89
N ARG A 98 -3.68 -0.32 -19.86
CA ARG A 98 -2.59 -0.52 -20.83
C ARG A 98 -1.23 -0.76 -20.16
N GLY A 99 -1.22 -1.59 -19.09
CA GLY A 99 -0.01 -1.97 -18.39
C GLY A 99 0.42 -1.00 -17.27
N ARG A 100 -0.44 -0.08 -16.84
CA ARG A 100 -0.20 0.78 -15.67
C ARG A 100 -0.66 0.17 -14.34
N LEU A 101 -1.11 -1.10 -14.33
CA LEU A 101 -1.53 -1.78 -13.11
C LEU A 101 -0.33 -2.35 -12.33
N ASN A 102 -0.37 -2.23 -11.01
CA ASN A 102 0.42 -2.99 -10.04
C ASN A 102 -0.54 -3.82 -9.16
N CYS A 103 -0.11 -4.97 -8.66
CA CYS A 103 -0.95 -5.86 -7.86
C CYS A 103 -0.33 -6.03 -6.46
N GLY A 104 -0.86 -5.36 -5.45
CA GLY A 104 -0.53 -5.64 -4.06
C GLY A 104 -1.46 -6.70 -3.50
N PHE A 105 -0.90 -7.72 -2.85
CA PHE A 105 -1.63 -8.83 -2.25
C PHE A 105 -1.37 -8.92 -0.75
N GLY A 106 -2.42 -9.26 0.01
CA GLY A 106 -2.33 -9.45 1.45
C GLY A 106 -3.53 -10.19 2.03
N GLN A 107 -3.42 -10.55 3.31
CA GLN A 107 -4.50 -11.24 4.02
C GLN A 107 -5.50 -10.27 4.68
N GLY A 108 -5.18 -8.95 4.73
CA GLY A 108 -5.92 -7.97 5.50
C GLY A 108 -5.56 -8.00 7.00
N GLY A 109 -5.79 -6.86 7.69
CA GLY A 109 -5.43 -6.67 9.09
C GLY A 109 -6.59 -6.37 10.04
N VAL A 110 -7.82 -6.21 9.53
CA VAL A 110 -8.97 -5.74 10.31
C VAL A 110 -9.86 -6.90 10.72
N ALA A 111 -9.95 -7.16 12.02
CA ALA A 111 -10.68 -8.31 12.58
C ALA A 111 -12.19 -8.27 12.28
N THR A 112 -12.80 -7.09 12.18
CA THR A 112 -14.21 -6.96 11.82
C THR A 112 -14.48 -7.32 10.36
N ASP A 113 -13.54 -7.05 9.47
CA ASP A 113 -13.61 -7.53 8.08
C ASP A 113 -13.51 -9.07 8.03
N TRP A 114 -12.66 -9.68 8.85
CA TRP A 114 -12.58 -11.15 8.93
C TRP A 114 -13.91 -11.76 9.35
N GLY A 115 -14.56 -11.21 10.39
CA GLY A 115 -15.87 -11.66 10.84
C GLY A 115 -16.96 -11.49 9.79
N LEU A 116 -16.94 -10.39 9.02
CA LEU A 116 -17.90 -10.13 7.95
C LEU A 116 -17.86 -11.20 6.84
N PHE A 117 -16.67 -11.71 6.52
CA PHE A 117 -16.45 -12.72 5.48
C PHE A 117 -16.32 -14.14 6.03
N ASP A 118 -16.62 -14.36 7.32
CA ASP A 118 -16.49 -15.67 8.00
C ASP A 118 -15.11 -16.31 7.76
N LEU A 119 -14.06 -15.48 7.83
CA LEU A 119 -12.70 -15.95 7.60
C LEU A 119 -12.16 -16.73 8.81
N PRO A 120 -11.32 -17.74 8.59
CA PRO A 120 -10.72 -18.54 9.65
C PRO A 120 -9.72 -17.69 10.47
N ASP A 121 -8.99 -18.34 11.38
CA ASP A 121 -7.91 -17.71 12.14
C ASP A 121 -6.80 -17.10 11.24
N PRO A 122 -6.03 -16.12 11.74
CA PRO A 122 -5.02 -15.42 10.94
C PRO A 122 -3.93 -16.30 10.32
N GLN A 123 -3.59 -17.44 10.98
CA GLN A 123 -2.60 -18.36 10.45
C GLN A 123 -3.14 -19.09 9.21
N THR A 124 -4.37 -19.58 9.30
CA THR A 124 -5.07 -20.22 8.17
C THR A 124 -5.29 -19.22 7.03
N GLN A 125 -5.68 -17.98 7.34
CA GLN A 125 -5.79 -16.92 6.32
C GLN A 125 -4.47 -16.68 5.59
N GLY A 126 -3.33 -16.72 6.30
CA GLY A 126 -2.00 -16.61 5.71
C GLY A 126 -1.73 -17.72 4.68
N LEU A 127 -2.05 -18.99 5.03
CA LEU A 127 -1.91 -20.13 4.12
C LEU A 127 -2.84 -20.01 2.90
N MET A 128 -4.11 -19.65 3.11
CA MET A 128 -5.05 -19.35 2.03
C MET A 128 -4.53 -18.27 1.09
N THR A 129 -3.98 -17.20 1.66
CA THR A 129 -3.42 -16.09 0.86
C THR A 129 -2.30 -16.59 -0.04
N MET A 130 -1.39 -17.38 0.48
CA MET A 130 -0.25 -17.88 -0.30
C MET A 130 -0.68 -18.83 -1.41
N GLU A 131 -1.57 -19.78 -1.12
CA GLU A 131 -2.11 -20.70 -2.14
C GLU A 131 -2.88 -19.93 -3.23
N ALA A 132 -3.67 -18.95 -2.85
CA ALA A 132 -4.42 -18.14 -3.81
C ALA A 132 -3.51 -17.27 -4.68
N ILE A 133 -2.43 -16.67 -4.13
CA ILE A 133 -1.43 -15.94 -4.93
C ILE A 133 -0.78 -16.88 -5.95
N ASP A 134 -0.35 -18.07 -5.52
CA ASP A 134 0.23 -19.07 -6.43
C ASP A 134 -0.74 -19.46 -7.54
N THR A 135 -2.00 -19.62 -7.18
CA THR A 135 -3.07 -19.95 -8.12
C THR A 135 -3.33 -18.80 -9.11
N ILE A 136 -3.37 -17.56 -8.65
CA ILE A 136 -3.52 -16.37 -9.51
C ILE A 136 -2.37 -16.29 -10.51
N LEU A 137 -1.14 -16.45 -10.05
CA LEU A 137 0.05 -16.39 -10.92
C LEU A 137 0.06 -17.54 -11.94
N LYS A 138 -0.38 -18.74 -11.57
CA LYS A 138 -0.56 -19.87 -12.49
C LYS A 138 -1.64 -19.59 -13.53
N LEU A 139 -2.80 -19.06 -13.10
CA LEU A 139 -3.90 -18.70 -14.01
C LEU A 139 -3.46 -17.68 -15.06
N TRP A 140 -2.56 -16.75 -14.71
CA TRP A 140 -2.03 -15.74 -15.63
C TRP A 140 -0.98 -16.25 -16.62
N GLN A 141 -0.49 -17.47 -16.43
CA GLN A 141 0.60 -18.04 -17.23
C GLN A 141 0.25 -19.37 -17.89
N THR A 142 -0.96 -19.91 -17.63
CA THR A 142 -1.36 -21.23 -18.14
C THR A 142 -2.57 -21.10 -19.04
N ASP A 143 -2.42 -21.60 -20.26
CA ASP A 143 -3.55 -21.70 -21.19
C ASP A 143 -4.41 -22.94 -20.85
N PRO A 144 -5.76 -22.86 -21.05
CA PRO A 144 -6.63 -24.02 -20.91
C PRO A 144 -6.28 -25.12 -21.93
N PRO A 145 -6.56 -26.40 -21.60
CA PRO A 145 -7.20 -26.88 -20.36
C PRO A 145 -6.23 -26.94 -19.19
N PHE A 146 -6.73 -26.67 -17.98
CA PHE A 146 -5.97 -26.86 -16.75
C PHE A 146 -6.83 -27.35 -15.60
N GLU A 147 -6.19 -27.97 -14.61
CA GLU A 147 -6.78 -28.35 -13.34
C GLU A 147 -5.77 -28.08 -12.22
N PHE A 148 -6.17 -27.29 -11.22
CA PHE A 148 -5.38 -26.97 -10.03
C PHE A 148 -6.14 -27.44 -8.80
N ASN A 149 -5.52 -28.33 -8.02
CA ASN A 149 -6.06 -28.87 -6.79
C ASN A 149 -5.15 -28.39 -5.63
N GLY A 150 -5.69 -27.56 -4.75
CA GLY A 150 -5.04 -27.05 -3.56
C GLY A 150 -5.74 -27.50 -2.30
N ASP A 151 -5.27 -27.04 -1.15
CA ASP A 151 -5.88 -27.30 0.13
C ASP A 151 -7.16 -26.46 0.33
N TYR A 152 -7.21 -25.28 -0.28
CA TYR A 152 -8.33 -24.32 -0.15
C TYR A 152 -9.09 -24.13 -1.46
N TRP A 153 -8.44 -24.24 -2.61
CA TRP A 153 -9.02 -23.90 -3.90
C TRP A 153 -8.84 -25.01 -4.92
N ASN A 154 -9.98 -25.48 -5.48
CA ASN A 154 -9.97 -26.42 -6.60
C ASN A 154 -10.54 -25.72 -7.84
N ILE A 155 -9.74 -25.64 -8.89
CA ILE A 155 -10.05 -24.86 -10.09
C ILE A 155 -9.81 -25.74 -11.32
N LYS A 156 -10.84 -25.85 -12.15
CA LYS A 156 -10.75 -26.58 -13.42
C LYS A 156 -11.34 -25.76 -14.54
N LEU A 157 -10.65 -25.70 -15.67
CA LEU A 157 -11.17 -25.15 -16.91
C LEU A 157 -10.86 -26.10 -18.05
N GLU A 158 -11.91 -26.61 -18.69
CA GLU A 158 -11.81 -27.41 -19.91
C GLU A 158 -12.01 -26.51 -21.13
N THR A 159 -11.21 -26.71 -22.17
CA THR A 159 -11.44 -26.02 -23.44
C THR A 159 -12.59 -26.73 -24.16
N LEU A 160 -13.74 -26.04 -24.30
CA LEU A 160 -14.94 -26.58 -24.92
C LEU A 160 -14.95 -26.40 -26.44
N ASP A 161 -14.55 -25.23 -26.91
CA ASP A 161 -14.49 -24.91 -28.37
C ASP A 161 -13.49 -23.76 -28.58
N HIS A 162 -12.25 -24.14 -28.88
CA HIS A 162 -11.17 -23.19 -29.03
C HIS A 162 -11.34 -22.28 -30.27
N GLU A 163 -11.92 -22.82 -31.34
CA GLU A 163 -12.18 -22.05 -32.61
C GLU A 163 -13.20 -20.93 -32.35
N ARG A 164 -14.16 -21.13 -31.44
CA ARG A 164 -15.17 -20.13 -31.09
C ARG A 164 -14.82 -19.33 -29.82
N GLY A 165 -13.63 -19.54 -29.27
CA GLY A 165 -13.18 -18.83 -28.07
C GLY A 165 -13.92 -19.22 -26.79
N ILE A 166 -14.47 -20.45 -26.71
CA ILE A 166 -15.14 -20.98 -25.52
C ILE A 166 -14.15 -21.80 -24.70
N GLY A 167 -14.04 -21.50 -23.39
CA GLY A 167 -13.06 -22.12 -22.48
C GLY A 167 -11.72 -21.39 -22.48
N VAL A 168 -11.71 -20.09 -22.74
CA VAL A 168 -10.53 -19.23 -22.71
C VAL A 168 -10.58 -18.35 -21.47
N LEU A 169 -9.45 -18.17 -20.78
CA LEU A 169 -9.30 -17.25 -19.66
C LEU A 169 -8.54 -16.00 -20.09
N LEU A 170 -9.02 -14.82 -19.69
CA LEU A 170 -8.35 -13.56 -19.96
C LEU A 170 -6.99 -13.51 -19.26
N GLN A 171 -5.93 -13.36 -20.05
CA GLN A 171 -4.56 -13.18 -19.56
C GLN A 171 -4.25 -11.69 -19.36
N PRO A 172 -3.33 -11.31 -18.44
CA PRO A 172 -2.93 -9.91 -18.26
C PRO A 172 -2.31 -9.31 -19.53
N TYR A 173 -2.41 -7.99 -19.66
CA TYR A 173 -1.72 -7.20 -20.67
C TYR A 173 -0.19 -7.25 -20.50
N GLN A 174 0.28 -7.06 -19.27
CA GLN A 174 1.71 -7.14 -18.91
C GLN A 174 2.17 -8.60 -18.84
N LYS A 175 3.38 -8.90 -19.32
CA LYS A 175 3.94 -10.25 -19.35
C LYS A 175 5.20 -10.34 -18.47
N PRO A 176 5.36 -11.40 -17.69
CA PRO A 176 4.47 -12.56 -17.53
C PRO A 176 3.17 -12.22 -16.76
N HIS A 177 3.15 -11.14 -15.99
CA HIS A 177 2.02 -10.62 -15.22
C HIS A 177 2.32 -9.18 -14.75
N PRO A 178 1.32 -8.40 -14.25
CA PRO A 178 1.58 -7.13 -13.59
C PRO A 178 2.56 -7.28 -12.43
N PRO A 179 3.38 -6.26 -12.13
CA PRO A 179 4.24 -6.28 -10.95
C PRO A 179 3.45 -6.56 -9.68
N VAL A 180 3.99 -7.44 -8.82
CA VAL A 180 3.35 -7.84 -7.56
C VAL A 180 4.07 -7.20 -6.38
N ALA A 181 3.33 -6.76 -5.37
CA ALA A 181 3.85 -6.18 -4.14
C ALA A 181 3.26 -6.82 -2.89
N MET A 182 4.01 -6.74 -1.78
CA MET A 182 3.55 -7.08 -0.44
C MET A 182 3.86 -5.97 0.55
N SER A 183 2.91 -5.68 1.45
CA SER A 183 3.09 -4.71 2.53
C SER A 183 3.82 -5.33 3.71
N ILE A 184 4.77 -4.58 4.28
CA ILE A 184 5.58 -4.96 5.44
C ILE A 184 5.25 -4.01 6.59
N VAL A 185 4.68 -4.54 7.68
CA VAL A 185 4.11 -3.74 8.78
C VAL A 185 4.98 -3.75 10.03
N ARG A 186 5.86 -4.73 10.20
CA ARG A 186 6.67 -4.89 11.44
C ARG A 186 8.03 -5.52 11.14
N GLY A 187 8.97 -5.37 12.05
CA GLY A 187 10.27 -6.02 11.97
C GLY A 187 10.17 -7.56 11.96
N ASN A 188 11.17 -8.23 11.40
CA ASN A 188 11.26 -9.68 11.22
C ASN A 188 10.01 -10.28 10.56
N SER A 189 9.45 -9.56 9.62
CA SER A 189 8.15 -9.87 9.00
C SER A 189 8.25 -11.06 8.06
N MET A 190 7.34 -12.03 8.24
CA MET A 190 7.17 -13.11 7.25
C MET A 190 6.77 -12.57 5.88
N ALA A 191 6.02 -11.46 5.82
CA ALA A 191 5.68 -10.81 4.55
C ALA A 191 6.92 -10.29 3.83
N ALA A 192 7.89 -9.70 4.56
CA ALA A 192 9.16 -9.27 3.98
C ALA A 192 9.95 -10.45 3.41
N ARG A 193 10.10 -11.54 4.19
CA ARG A 193 10.80 -12.75 3.75
C ARG A 193 10.13 -13.37 2.53
N THR A 194 8.80 -13.51 2.56
CA THR A 194 8.02 -14.05 1.43
C THR A 194 8.11 -13.18 0.18
N ALA A 195 8.05 -11.85 0.33
CA ALA A 195 8.26 -10.93 -0.79
C ALA A 195 9.64 -11.13 -1.42
N GLY A 196 10.68 -11.28 -0.59
CA GLY A 196 12.05 -11.59 -1.05
C GLY A 196 12.13 -12.93 -1.78
N GLN A 197 11.60 -14.02 -1.20
CA GLN A 197 11.58 -15.35 -1.82
C GLN A 197 10.89 -15.39 -3.17
N ARG A 198 9.98 -14.47 -3.45
CA ARG A 198 9.19 -14.41 -4.69
C ARG A 198 9.60 -13.30 -5.65
N GLY A 199 10.56 -12.46 -5.26
CA GLY A 199 10.95 -11.29 -6.05
C GLY A 199 9.82 -10.26 -6.19
N PHE A 200 8.91 -10.17 -5.21
CA PHE A 200 7.84 -9.17 -5.17
C PHE A 200 8.35 -7.85 -4.62
N MET A 201 7.74 -6.75 -5.02
CA MET A 201 8.10 -5.42 -4.53
C MET A 201 7.78 -5.27 -3.04
N PRO A 202 8.75 -4.90 -2.19
CA PRO A 202 8.51 -4.63 -0.78
C PRO A 202 7.96 -3.21 -0.58
N ILE A 203 6.88 -3.07 0.21
CA ILE A 203 6.31 -1.80 0.63
C ILE A 203 6.34 -1.73 2.15
N SER A 204 7.23 -0.94 2.73
CA SER A 204 7.27 -0.68 4.17
C SER A 204 6.23 0.38 4.53
N THR A 205 5.35 0.05 5.48
CA THR A 205 4.25 0.95 5.88
C THR A 205 4.75 2.14 6.71
N ASN A 206 3.91 3.15 6.83
CA ASN A 206 4.15 4.37 7.61
C ASN A 206 4.06 4.20 9.14
N LEU A 207 3.74 2.99 9.61
CA LEU A 207 3.48 2.73 11.02
C LEU A 207 4.74 2.39 11.83
N VAL A 208 5.91 2.30 11.20
CA VAL A 208 7.15 1.92 11.88
C VAL A 208 8.15 3.06 11.92
N PRO A 209 8.88 3.21 13.03
CA PRO A 209 10.02 4.13 13.11
C PRO A 209 11.08 3.85 12.05
N GLY A 210 11.84 4.87 11.68
CA GLY A 210 12.91 4.74 10.67
C GLY A 210 13.92 3.65 10.98
N ILE A 211 14.26 3.46 12.27
CA ILE A 211 15.18 2.42 12.74
C ILE A 211 14.75 0.98 12.45
N THR A 212 13.46 0.75 12.19
CA THR A 212 12.91 -0.57 11.84
C THR A 212 13.09 -0.90 10.37
N LEU A 213 13.30 0.11 9.52
CA LEU A 213 13.32 -0.05 8.06
C LEU A 213 14.49 -0.92 7.58
N GLU A 214 15.68 -0.76 8.15
CA GLU A 214 16.83 -1.61 7.80
C GLU A 214 16.51 -3.10 7.99
N ASN A 215 15.84 -3.46 9.11
CA ASN A 215 15.42 -4.84 9.36
C ASN A 215 14.40 -5.36 8.33
N HIS A 216 13.51 -4.49 7.81
CA HIS A 216 12.62 -4.87 6.70
C HIS A 216 13.43 -5.28 5.47
N TRP A 217 14.45 -4.48 5.13
CA TRP A 217 15.29 -4.74 3.97
C TRP A 217 16.16 -5.99 4.16
N GLU A 218 16.80 -6.15 5.31
CA GLU A 218 17.60 -7.35 5.64
C GLU A 218 16.74 -8.62 5.55
N THR A 219 15.52 -8.61 6.11
CA THR A 219 14.61 -9.73 6.06
C THR A 219 14.17 -10.05 4.64
N TYR A 220 13.94 -9.02 3.81
CA TYR A 220 13.64 -9.16 2.39
C TYR A 220 14.80 -9.78 1.60
N CYS A 221 16.03 -9.29 1.82
CA CYS A 221 17.23 -9.83 1.19
C CYS A 221 17.49 -11.29 1.58
N ALA A 222 17.31 -11.64 2.86
CA ALA A 222 17.43 -13.02 3.33
C ALA A 222 16.42 -13.95 2.63
N GLY A 223 15.19 -13.49 2.40
CA GLY A 223 14.21 -14.24 1.61
C GLY A 223 14.65 -14.47 0.16
N ALA A 224 15.20 -13.46 -0.49
CA ALA A 224 15.71 -13.59 -1.86
C ALA A 224 16.89 -14.56 -1.94
N GLU A 225 17.82 -14.49 -1.01
CA GLU A 225 18.97 -15.42 -0.92
C GLU A 225 18.51 -16.86 -0.71
N GLU A 226 17.55 -17.13 0.19
CA GLU A 226 16.97 -18.45 0.43
C GLU A 226 16.36 -19.07 -0.83
N ALA A 227 15.75 -18.24 -1.69
CA ALA A 227 15.17 -18.66 -2.96
C ALA A 227 16.18 -18.75 -4.11
N GLY A 228 17.45 -18.39 -3.88
CA GLY A 228 18.48 -18.36 -4.92
C GLY A 228 18.25 -17.28 -5.98
N LEU A 229 17.52 -16.21 -5.63
CA LEU A 229 17.29 -15.08 -6.52
C LEU A 229 18.48 -14.12 -6.52
N PRO A 230 18.64 -13.28 -7.57
CA PRO A 230 19.64 -12.22 -7.57
C PRO A 230 19.49 -11.28 -6.36
N ALA A 231 20.60 -10.68 -5.94
CA ALA A 231 20.58 -9.70 -4.87
C ALA A 231 19.58 -8.56 -5.19
N PRO A 232 18.65 -8.24 -4.29
CA PRO A 232 17.66 -7.20 -4.53
C PRO A 232 18.29 -5.82 -4.69
N ASN A 233 17.62 -4.95 -5.48
CA ASN A 233 18.00 -3.57 -5.66
C ASN A 233 17.14 -2.68 -4.77
N ARG A 234 17.73 -1.80 -3.97
CA ARG A 234 17.01 -0.82 -3.13
C ARG A 234 16.14 0.14 -3.96
N ALA A 235 16.40 0.31 -5.24
CA ALA A 235 15.52 1.03 -6.17
C ALA A 235 14.10 0.44 -6.25
N ASP A 236 13.95 -0.85 -5.95
CA ASP A 236 12.67 -1.54 -5.93
C ASP A 236 11.93 -1.45 -4.58
N TRP A 237 12.52 -0.84 -3.57
CA TRP A 237 11.93 -0.70 -2.25
C TRP A 237 11.09 0.57 -2.13
N ARG A 238 9.85 0.42 -1.63
CA ARG A 238 8.92 1.49 -1.33
C ARG A 238 8.83 1.69 0.17
N ILE A 239 8.95 2.94 0.61
CA ILE A 239 8.74 3.32 2.01
C ILE A 239 7.63 4.36 2.07
N SER A 240 6.63 4.14 2.89
CA SER A 240 5.54 5.10 3.06
C SER A 240 5.72 5.96 4.32
N ARG A 241 5.33 7.24 4.21
CA ARG A 241 5.33 8.22 5.30
C ARG A 241 4.14 9.16 5.17
N SER A 242 3.56 9.52 6.31
CA SER A 242 2.68 10.68 6.37
C SER A 242 3.52 11.94 6.35
N ILE A 243 3.28 12.80 5.38
CA ILE A 243 4.08 13.99 5.12
C ILE A 243 3.16 15.20 4.97
N PHE A 244 3.50 16.28 5.64
CA PHE A 244 2.87 17.58 5.45
C PHE A 244 3.92 18.68 5.35
N VAL A 245 3.94 19.37 4.23
CA VAL A 245 4.87 20.47 3.93
C VAL A 245 4.11 21.79 3.99
N GLY A 246 4.42 22.65 4.95
CA GLY A 246 3.86 24.00 5.09
C GLY A 246 4.78 25.08 4.57
N GLU A 247 4.32 26.33 4.56
CA GLU A 247 5.15 27.49 4.22
C GLU A 247 6.14 27.83 5.36
N SER A 248 5.82 27.44 6.60
CA SER A 248 6.74 27.44 7.74
C SER A 248 6.52 26.16 8.59
N THR A 249 7.54 25.83 9.38
CA THR A 249 7.44 24.69 10.30
C THR A 249 6.36 24.88 11.36
N GLU A 250 6.17 26.10 11.85
CA GLU A 250 5.13 26.45 12.82
C GLU A 250 3.73 26.24 12.24
N GLU A 251 3.48 26.73 11.03
CA GLU A 251 2.20 26.57 10.32
C GLU A 251 1.90 25.09 10.05
N ALA A 252 2.91 24.33 9.59
CA ALA A 252 2.76 22.90 9.34
C ALA A 252 2.36 22.13 10.61
N TRP A 253 2.97 22.45 11.75
CA TRP A 253 2.63 21.83 13.03
C TRP A 253 1.26 22.28 13.54
N GLU A 254 0.89 23.56 13.40
CA GLU A 254 -0.45 24.05 13.76
C GLU A 254 -1.53 23.31 12.98
N HIS A 255 -1.34 23.16 11.66
CA HIS A 255 -2.25 22.39 10.82
C HIS A 255 -2.33 20.91 11.23
N ALA A 256 -1.20 20.25 11.48
CA ALA A 256 -1.16 18.83 11.84
C ALA A 256 -1.84 18.54 13.18
N ILE A 257 -1.68 19.42 14.18
CA ILE A 257 -2.25 19.23 15.53
C ILE A 257 -3.74 19.59 15.58
N ASN A 258 -4.19 20.55 14.78
CA ASN A 258 -5.58 21.04 14.82
C ASN A 258 -6.44 20.45 13.68
N GLY A 259 -5.83 19.80 12.69
CA GLY A 259 -6.48 19.28 11.51
C GLY A 259 -6.71 17.77 11.53
N SER A 260 -6.92 17.20 10.36
CA SER A 260 -7.25 15.78 10.14
C SER A 260 -6.15 14.81 10.56
N PHE A 261 -4.89 15.25 10.57
CA PHE A 261 -3.74 14.41 10.92
C PHE A 261 -3.84 13.82 12.33
N ILE A 262 -4.09 14.65 13.34
CA ILE A 262 -4.14 14.20 14.74
C ILE A 262 -5.25 13.18 14.96
N GLY A 263 -6.44 13.41 14.37
CA GLY A 263 -7.58 12.49 14.45
C GLY A 263 -7.31 11.14 13.80
N ALA A 264 -6.62 11.14 12.66
CA ALA A 264 -6.23 9.91 11.98
C ALA A 264 -5.28 9.04 12.84
N TYR A 265 -4.33 9.66 13.54
CA TYR A 265 -3.43 8.91 14.43
C TYR A 265 -4.07 8.50 15.75
N ASP A 266 -5.02 9.24 16.28
CA ASP A 266 -5.86 8.78 17.42
C ASP A 266 -6.63 7.51 17.03
N TYR A 267 -7.25 7.50 15.84
CA TYR A 267 -7.88 6.31 15.27
C TYR A 267 -6.90 5.14 15.13
N LEU A 268 -5.74 5.34 14.48
CA LEU A 268 -4.75 4.28 14.22
C LEU A 268 -4.19 3.69 15.52
N ILE A 269 -3.87 4.52 16.52
CA ILE A 269 -3.45 4.07 17.86
C ILE A 269 -4.53 3.20 18.48
N THR A 270 -5.81 3.60 18.40
CA THR A 270 -6.93 2.81 18.90
C THR A 270 -7.01 1.44 18.21
N VAL A 271 -6.87 1.38 16.89
CA VAL A 271 -6.87 0.12 16.13
C VAL A 271 -5.69 -0.77 16.52
N LEU A 272 -4.48 -0.22 16.58
CA LEU A 272 -3.28 -0.97 16.94
C LEU A 272 -3.31 -1.48 18.37
N THR A 273 -3.85 -0.70 19.30
CA THR A 273 -4.05 -1.12 20.71
C THR A 273 -4.99 -2.33 20.78
N LYS A 274 -6.13 -2.27 20.10
CA LYS A 274 -7.09 -3.40 20.04
C LYS A 274 -6.51 -4.65 19.37
N ALA A 275 -5.59 -4.47 18.42
CA ALA A 275 -4.89 -5.55 17.75
C ALA A 275 -3.66 -6.07 18.53
N ASN A 276 -3.35 -5.50 19.71
CA ASN A 276 -2.11 -5.77 20.47
C ASN A 276 -0.84 -5.56 19.63
N MET A 277 -0.82 -4.49 18.85
CA MET A 277 0.25 -4.13 17.91
C MET A 277 0.83 -2.73 18.15
N LEU A 278 0.49 -2.05 19.26
CA LEU A 278 0.93 -0.68 19.53
C LEU A 278 2.46 -0.54 19.55
N ASN A 279 3.17 -1.61 19.91
CA ASN A 279 4.63 -1.67 19.94
C ASN A 279 5.31 -1.34 18.61
N ILE A 280 4.62 -1.47 17.47
CA ILE A 280 5.22 -1.15 16.16
C ILE A 280 5.51 0.34 15.98
N LEU A 281 4.79 1.21 16.71
CA LEU A 281 4.98 2.67 16.68
C LEU A 281 6.15 3.14 17.56
N LYS A 282 6.70 2.30 18.42
CA LYS A 282 7.69 2.70 19.41
C LYS A 282 9.11 2.74 18.86
N HIS A 283 9.80 3.86 19.06
CA HIS A 283 11.26 3.94 18.84
C HIS A 283 12.05 3.17 19.90
N ASP A 284 11.58 3.27 21.15
CA ASP A 284 12.11 2.54 22.28
C ASP A 284 11.09 1.45 22.68
N PRO A 285 11.45 0.16 22.62
CA PRO A 285 10.54 -0.92 23.01
C PRO A 285 10.05 -0.80 24.48
N ASP A 286 10.81 -0.15 25.34
CA ASP A 286 10.49 0.02 26.76
C ASP A 286 9.60 1.24 27.04
N LEU A 287 9.26 2.04 26.01
CA LEU A 287 8.33 3.16 26.15
C LEU A 287 6.96 2.65 26.65
N PRO A 288 6.38 3.21 27.75
CA PRO A 288 5.04 2.87 28.19
C PRO A 288 3.99 3.08 27.09
N ASP A 289 2.96 2.22 27.06
CA ASP A 289 1.90 2.31 26.04
C ASP A 289 1.12 3.64 26.13
N GLU A 290 0.96 4.17 27.35
CA GLU A 290 0.30 5.47 27.60
C GLU A 290 1.06 6.67 27.03
N ASP A 291 2.35 6.54 26.77
CA ASP A 291 3.17 7.60 26.16
C ASP A 291 3.15 7.58 24.63
N VAL A 292 2.56 6.54 24.02
CA VAL A 292 2.34 6.47 22.58
C VAL A 292 1.07 7.26 22.23
N THR A 293 1.18 8.57 22.26
CA THR A 293 0.07 9.50 21.90
C THR A 293 0.08 9.87 20.43
N PRO A 294 -1.00 10.45 19.88
CA PRO A 294 -0.97 11.00 18.51
C PRO A 294 0.19 11.97 18.30
N GLU A 295 0.46 12.87 19.25
CA GLU A 295 1.57 13.83 19.14
C GLU A 295 2.94 13.12 19.13
N TYR A 296 3.08 12.03 19.89
CA TYR A 296 4.29 11.20 19.83
C TYR A 296 4.51 10.67 18.41
N VAL A 297 3.46 10.16 17.76
CA VAL A 297 3.56 9.61 16.41
C VAL A 297 3.84 10.71 15.39
N LEU A 298 3.14 11.85 15.47
CA LEU A 298 3.41 13.00 14.61
C LEU A 298 4.87 13.45 14.70
N LYS A 299 5.42 13.50 15.91
CA LYS A 299 6.79 13.96 16.16
C LYS A 299 7.85 12.98 15.69
N ASN A 300 7.62 11.67 15.87
CA ASN A 300 8.67 10.66 15.72
C ASN A 300 8.58 9.85 14.42
N ILE A 301 7.41 9.77 13.80
CA ILE A 301 7.18 8.93 12.60
C ILE A 301 6.82 9.76 11.38
N CYS A 302 5.99 10.81 11.56
CA CYS A 302 5.56 11.67 10.46
C CYS A 302 6.64 12.69 10.08
N ILE A 303 6.57 13.22 8.89
CA ILE A 303 7.44 14.27 8.37
C ILE A 303 6.57 15.53 8.24
N ILE A 304 6.78 16.50 9.14
CA ILE A 304 5.97 17.73 9.24
C ILE A 304 6.92 18.91 9.39
N GLY A 305 6.78 19.92 8.55
CA GLY A 305 7.60 21.13 8.59
C GLY A 305 7.53 21.92 7.30
N ASP A 306 8.39 22.92 7.18
CA ASP A 306 8.67 23.58 5.91
C ASP A 306 9.53 22.68 4.99
N VAL A 307 9.83 23.16 3.80
CA VAL A 307 10.64 22.41 2.82
C VAL A 307 11.98 21.95 3.42
N ALA A 308 12.68 22.84 4.14
CA ALA A 308 14.00 22.52 4.69
C ALA A 308 13.93 21.45 5.80
N GLU A 309 12.96 21.56 6.70
CA GLU A 309 12.75 20.57 7.76
C GLU A 309 12.28 19.25 7.19
N CYS A 310 11.39 19.24 6.19
CA CYS A 310 10.95 18.00 5.54
C CYS A 310 12.10 17.29 4.81
N ILE A 311 12.99 18.03 4.13
CA ILE A 311 14.21 17.45 3.53
C ILE A 311 15.08 16.82 4.62
N ARG A 312 15.40 17.56 5.69
CA ARG A 312 16.24 17.08 6.80
C ARG A 312 15.68 15.77 7.41
N ARG A 313 14.38 15.73 7.69
CA ARG A 313 13.71 14.53 8.25
C ARG A 313 13.68 13.37 7.27
N LEU A 314 13.51 13.66 5.99
CA LEU A 314 13.52 12.62 4.96
C LEU A 314 14.94 12.06 4.75
N GLU A 315 15.98 12.90 4.89
CA GLU A 315 17.38 12.45 4.92
C GLU A 315 17.65 11.52 6.11
N GLU A 316 17.12 11.79 7.29
CA GLU A 316 17.20 10.88 8.44
C GLU A 316 16.58 9.50 8.13
N VAL A 317 15.39 9.46 7.50
CA VAL A 317 14.76 8.20 7.07
C VAL A 317 15.62 7.49 6.01
N TRP A 318 16.19 8.25 5.09
CA TRP A 318 17.09 7.73 4.06
C TRP A 318 18.34 7.09 4.67
N GLU A 319 18.99 7.74 5.61
CA GLU A 319 20.17 7.24 6.30
C GLU A 319 19.85 5.99 7.13
N GLN A 320 18.76 6.02 7.92
CA GLN A 320 18.32 4.90 8.74
C GLN A 320 17.92 3.66 7.93
N SER A 321 17.42 3.85 6.72
CA SER A 321 17.06 2.75 5.82
C SER A 321 18.22 2.26 4.94
N GLY A 322 19.32 3.02 4.83
CA GLY A 322 20.38 2.80 3.85
C GLY A 322 19.96 3.11 2.42
N GLY A 323 18.90 3.92 2.21
CA GLY A 323 18.36 4.32 0.93
C GLY A 323 17.24 3.44 0.38
N PHE A 324 16.36 4.01 -0.44
CA PHE A 324 15.21 3.34 -1.07
C PHE A 324 14.81 4.04 -2.37
N GLY A 325 14.08 3.36 -3.25
CA GLY A 325 13.75 3.86 -4.59
C GLY A 325 12.56 4.81 -4.63
N THR A 326 11.49 4.53 -3.85
CA THR A 326 10.24 5.28 -3.93
C THR A 326 9.74 5.67 -2.54
N LEU A 327 9.44 6.96 -2.37
CA LEU A 327 8.68 7.48 -1.24
C LEU A 327 7.20 7.42 -1.57
N LEU A 328 6.40 6.78 -0.72
CA LEU A 328 4.96 6.78 -0.82
C LEU A 328 4.37 7.72 0.23
N MET A 329 3.81 8.84 -0.21
CA MET A 329 3.05 9.73 0.66
C MET A 329 1.74 9.06 1.09
N ILE A 330 1.48 8.98 2.39
CA ILE A 330 0.18 8.56 2.93
C ILE A 330 -0.82 9.69 2.73
N THR A 331 -2.02 9.34 2.28
CA THR A 331 -3.10 10.30 2.14
C THR A 331 -3.82 10.53 3.48
N HIS A 332 -4.32 11.74 3.65
CA HIS A 332 -5.16 12.17 4.76
C HIS A 332 -6.33 12.96 4.22
N ASP A 333 -7.37 13.13 5.03
CA ASP A 333 -8.52 13.96 4.71
C ASP A 333 -8.10 15.40 4.38
N TRP A 334 -8.66 15.97 3.33
CA TRP A 334 -8.42 17.36 2.95
C TRP A 334 -9.36 18.31 3.72
N ASP A 335 -9.12 18.44 5.00
CA ASP A 335 -9.82 19.38 5.88
C ASP A 335 -9.67 20.85 5.42
N ASP A 336 -8.54 21.19 4.78
CA ASP A 336 -8.36 22.39 3.97
C ASP A 336 -7.74 22.01 2.62
N ARG A 337 -8.58 21.98 1.58
CA ARG A 337 -8.19 21.51 0.25
C ARG A 337 -7.04 22.31 -0.37
N ALA A 338 -7.02 23.62 -0.16
CA ALA A 338 -5.99 24.48 -0.74
C ALA A 338 -4.63 24.24 -0.08
N THR A 339 -4.62 24.11 1.22
CA THR A 339 -3.43 23.84 2.03
C THR A 339 -2.85 22.45 1.73
N TRP A 340 -3.68 21.42 1.64
CA TRP A 340 -3.23 20.07 1.26
C TRP A 340 -2.67 20.01 -0.16
N ARG A 341 -3.33 20.67 -1.11
CA ARG A 341 -2.82 20.77 -2.49
C ARG A 341 -1.46 21.46 -2.52
N ARG A 342 -1.31 22.58 -1.80
CA ARG A 342 -0.04 23.29 -1.71
C ARG A 342 1.06 22.43 -1.08
N SER A 343 0.75 21.68 -0.04
CA SER A 343 1.69 20.74 0.58
C SER A 343 2.20 19.68 -0.42
N GLN A 344 1.32 19.11 -1.25
CA GLN A 344 1.72 18.16 -2.28
C GLN A 344 2.56 18.79 -3.38
N GLU A 345 2.26 20.03 -3.78
CA GLU A 345 3.06 20.78 -4.74
C GLU A 345 4.47 21.05 -4.21
N LEU A 346 4.61 21.45 -2.94
CA LEU A 346 5.92 21.65 -2.29
C LEU A 346 6.70 20.34 -2.18
N LEU A 347 6.03 19.25 -1.80
CA LEU A 347 6.65 17.94 -1.72
C LEU A 347 7.20 17.48 -3.06
N ALA A 348 6.40 17.62 -4.13
CA ALA A 348 6.77 17.16 -5.47
C ALA A 348 7.84 18.02 -6.13
N ASN A 349 7.76 19.34 -5.96
CA ASN A 349 8.58 20.28 -6.72
C ASN A 349 9.83 20.75 -5.98
N GLU A 350 9.87 20.66 -4.64
CA GLU A 350 10.96 21.20 -3.84
C GLU A 350 11.61 20.15 -2.94
N VAL A 351 10.84 19.33 -2.21
CA VAL A 351 11.40 18.35 -1.26
C VAL A 351 12.02 17.16 -1.99
N VAL A 352 11.23 16.45 -2.79
CA VAL A 352 11.69 15.19 -3.44
C VAL A 352 12.83 15.42 -4.43
N PRO A 353 12.87 16.51 -5.24
CA PRO A 353 14.00 16.78 -6.11
C PRO A 353 15.33 17.03 -5.38
N ALA A 354 15.30 17.47 -4.13
CA ALA A 354 16.50 17.68 -3.30
C ALA A 354 17.07 16.37 -2.73
N MET A 355 16.28 15.27 -2.74
CA MET A 355 16.68 13.99 -2.15
C MET A 355 17.61 13.18 -3.05
N PRO A 356 18.49 12.34 -2.46
CA PRO A 356 19.34 11.41 -3.22
C PRO A 356 18.52 10.44 -4.10
N THR A 357 19.18 9.93 -5.13
CA THR A 357 18.65 8.84 -5.98
C THR A 357 19.55 7.62 -5.87
N ILE A 358 18.97 6.42 -5.88
CA ILE A 358 19.70 5.14 -5.99
C ILE A 358 19.92 4.81 -7.45
#